data_e153054325ff69236a51022559a32412
#
_entry.id   e153054325ff69236a51022559a32412
#
_cell.length_a   1.000
_cell.length_b   1.000
_cell.length_c   1.000
_cell.angle_alpha   90.00
_cell.angle_beta   90.00
_cell.angle_gamma   90.00
#
_symmetry.space_group_name_H-M   'P 1'
#
loop_
_entity.id
_entity.type
_entity.pdbx_description
1 polymer ?
#
loop_
_entity_poly.entity_id
_entity_poly.type
_entity_poly.pdbx_seq_one_letter_code
_entity_poly.pdbx_strand_id
1 'polypeptide(L)'
;MTNRGNGLALAALFMGAVTVAGGAQAQEDVANFYRGKNIQMIVGSSPGGGYDLYGRLVARAIGKYIPGNPTIVVSNMAGAGSIVATQHIAIAAPKDGTVIGAIFPGALMEPLIGDKGKVKYDARKLSYIGSANNELYVCIIRADAPQKTFDDFLKGNVLIGASAAGGSTRDFPLLLNSVFNANFKIVSGYPGSTEILLAIEKGEVQGTCGVGWSTVSVQKSQWLKDKFIRVVAQEGMRSEPALDKEGVPLAYSYAKTKEQQQVMQVHYEPLTFGRPFIAAGEVPADRVEALRAAFMKSMADADLKSEAERLKLDVSPITGAEMAQVVNRIYDLPQSAIDAARAAIGSK
;
A
#
# COMPACT_ATOMS: atom_id res chain seq x y z
N MET A 1 15.11 71.72 41.56
CA MET A 1 14.50 71.53 40.23
C MET A 1 15.15 70.35 39.60
N THR A 2 14.45 69.34 39.53
CA THR A 2 14.81 67.93 39.32
C THR A 2 14.79 67.56 37.85
N ASN A 3 15.87 66.97 37.39
CA ASN A 3 15.88 66.36 36.06
C ASN A 3 16.05 64.83 36.19
N ARG A 4 15.04 64.09 35.86
CA ARG A 4 15.06 62.62 35.73
C ARG A 4 15.13 62.29 34.25
N GLY A 5 16.23 61.75 33.80
CA GLY A 5 16.45 61.30 32.44
C GLY A 5 16.49 59.80 32.32
N ASN A 6 15.90 59.35 31.26
CA ASN A 6 15.66 58.07 30.66
C ASN A 6 16.83 57.05 30.71
N GLY A 7 16.51 55.85 31.14
CA GLY A 7 17.30 54.66 30.96
C GLY A 7 16.37 53.46 30.74
N LEU A 8 15.95 53.25 29.48
CA LEU A 8 15.26 52.01 29.04
C LEU A 8 15.41 51.89 27.51
N ALA A 9 16.31 51.03 27.07
CA ALA A 9 16.21 50.30 25.82
C ALA A 9 17.59 49.66 25.52
N LEU A 10 17.80 48.43 25.92
CA LEU A 10 18.69 47.45 25.24
C LEU A 10 18.54 46.09 25.93
N ALA A 11 17.46 45.40 25.67
CA ALA A 11 17.32 43.98 26.03
C ALA A 11 16.25 43.32 25.17
N ALA A 12 16.49 43.21 23.88
CA ALA A 12 15.65 42.38 23.01
C ALA A 12 16.38 42.09 21.68
N LEU A 13 17.38 41.21 21.67
CA LEU A 13 17.93 40.61 20.43
C LEU A 13 18.89 39.44 20.79
N PHE A 14 18.37 38.42 21.45
CA PHE A 14 19.09 37.13 21.55
C PHE A 14 18.07 35.98 21.78
N MET A 15 17.17 35.77 20.80
CA MET A 15 16.29 34.60 20.83
C MET A 15 15.91 34.20 19.41
N GLY A 16 16.88 33.75 18.62
CA GLY A 16 16.57 33.37 17.22
C GLY A 16 17.55 32.40 16.55
N ALA A 17 18.60 31.92 17.27
CA ALA A 17 19.68 31.19 16.61
C ALA A 17 19.85 29.72 17.06
N VAL A 18 19.00 29.17 17.94
CA VAL A 18 19.26 27.84 18.54
C VAL A 18 18.61 26.70 17.77
N THR A 19 17.59 26.95 16.95
CA THR A 19 16.83 25.87 16.28
C THR A 19 17.44 25.38 14.97
N VAL A 20 18.35 26.12 14.32
CA VAL A 20 18.97 25.73 13.05
C VAL A 20 20.17 24.81 13.24
N ALA A 21 20.87 24.91 14.35
CA ALA A 21 22.09 24.14 14.62
C ALA A 21 21.80 22.63 14.88
N GLY A 22 20.69 22.31 15.53
CA GLY A 22 20.34 20.91 15.84
C GLY A 22 20.03 20.05 14.62
N GLY A 23 19.38 20.62 13.60
CA GLY A 23 19.05 19.88 12.37
C GLY A 23 20.27 19.58 11.48
N ALA A 24 21.22 20.51 11.41
CA ALA A 24 22.44 20.32 10.63
C ALA A 24 23.35 19.24 11.24
N GLN A 25 23.48 19.20 12.57
CA GLN A 25 24.28 18.18 13.28
C GLN A 25 23.66 16.78 13.10
N ALA A 26 22.34 16.62 13.27
CA ALA A 26 21.67 15.33 13.07
C ALA A 26 21.84 14.81 11.63
N GLN A 27 21.79 15.70 10.64
CA GLN A 27 21.99 15.31 9.23
C GLN A 27 23.44 14.91 8.95
N GLU A 28 24.42 15.56 9.58
CA GLU A 28 25.85 15.21 9.48
C GLU A 28 26.12 13.85 10.14
N ASP A 29 25.54 13.58 11.30
CA ASP A 29 25.65 12.30 12.00
C ASP A 29 25.06 11.15 11.19
N VAL A 30 23.89 11.34 10.55
CA VAL A 30 23.29 10.36 9.64
C VAL A 30 24.16 10.12 8.40
N ALA A 31 24.73 11.19 7.82
CA ALA A 31 25.62 11.07 6.67
C ALA A 31 26.90 10.31 7.00
N ASN A 32 27.47 10.57 8.17
CA ASN A 32 28.66 9.85 8.68
C ASN A 32 28.34 8.37 8.92
N PHE A 33 27.14 8.08 9.45
CA PHE A 33 26.70 6.69 9.66
C PHE A 33 26.58 5.91 8.35
N TYR A 34 25.95 6.47 7.32
CA TYR A 34 25.70 5.75 6.06
C TYR A 34 26.88 5.76 5.09
N ARG A 35 27.88 6.63 5.28
CA ARG A 35 29.03 6.73 4.37
C ARG A 35 29.77 5.39 4.25
N GLY A 36 29.89 4.89 3.02
CA GLY A 36 30.55 3.61 2.71
C GLY A 36 29.79 2.36 3.16
N LYS A 37 28.56 2.50 3.66
CA LYS A 37 27.73 1.33 4.04
C LYS A 37 26.85 0.86 2.88
N ASN A 38 26.43 -0.38 3.00
CA ASN A 38 25.36 -0.96 2.20
C ASN A 38 24.07 -0.96 3.02
N ILE A 39 22.95 -0.59 2.38
CA ILE A 39 21.60 -0.84 2.89
C ILE A 39 21.06 -2.05 2.15
N GLN A 40 20.64 -3.05 2.89
CA GLN A 40 19.93 -4.20 2.34
C GLN A 40 18.45 -3.84 2.15
N MET A 41 17.96 -3.96 0.90
CA MET A 41 16.53 -3.90 0.62
C MET A 41 16.00 -5.33 0.45
N ILE A 42 15.21 -5.77 1.41
CA ILE A 42 14.58 -7.10 1.39
C ILE A 42 13.23 -6.97 0.69
N VAL A 43 13.08 -7.64 -0.46
CA VAL A 43 11.82 -7.72 -1.19
C VAL A 43 11.08 -8.99 -0.76
N GLY A 44 9.87 -8.83 -0.21
CA GLY A 44 9.05 -9.92 0.34
C GLY A 44 8.35 -10.79 -0.73
N SER A 45 8.85 -10.78 -1.96
CA SER A 45 8.32 -11.57 -3.09
C SER A 45 9.42 -12.28 -3.87
N SER A 46 9.01 -13.19 -4.75
CA SER A 46 9.93 -13.79 -5.73
C SER A 46 10.44 -12.75 -6.74
N PRO A 47 11.64 -12.96 -7.30
CA PRO A 47 12.18 -12.11 -8.36
C PRO A 47 11.24 -12.00 -9.57
N GLY A 48 11.23 -10.81 -10.21
CA GLY A 48 10.50 -10.54 -11.45
C GLY A 48 9.02 -10.22 -11.29
N GLY A 49 8.44 -10.37 -10.11
CA GLY A 49 7.07 -9.95 -9.84
C GLY A 49 6.93 -8.44 -9.61
N GLY A 50 5.69 -7.92 -9.58
CA GLY A 50 5.42 -6.49 -9.45
C GLY A 50 6.10 -5.86 -8.23
N TYR A 51 6.08 -6.51 -7.07
CA TYR A 51 6.77 -6.01 -5.87
C TYR A 51 8.30 -5.97 -6.02
N ASP A 52 8.89 -6.95 -6.71
CA ASP A 52 10.32 -6.96 -7.01
C ASP A 52 10.71 -5.82 -7.95
N LEU A 53 9.88 -5.56 -8.97
CA LEU A 53 10.08 -4.44 -9.89
C LEU A 53 10.08 -3.10 -9.15
N TYR A 54 9.09 -2.85 -8.27
CA TYR A 54 9.06 -1.64 -7.44
C TYR A 54 10.23 -1.57 -6.46
N GLY A 55 10.57 -2.67 -5.78
CA GLY A 55 11.72 -2.72 -4.88
C GLY A 55 13.02 -2.32 -5.60
N ARG A 56 13.27 -2.87 -6.80
CA ARG A 56 14.45 -2.55 -7.60
C ARG A 56 14.41 -1.15 -8.18
N LEU A 57 13.24 -0.67 -8.60
CA LEU A 57 13.05 0.70 -9.08
C LEU A 57 13.46 1.71 -8.01
N VAL A 58 12.93 1.55 -6.78
CA VAL A 58 13.27 2.40 -5.63
C VAL A 58 14.74 2.25 -5.25
N ALA A 59 15.27 1.03 -5.23
CA ALA A 59 16.65 0.75 -4.84
C ALA A 59 17.66 1.50 -5.73
N ARG A 60 17.39 1.62 -7.03
CA ARG A 60 18.27 2.34 -7.96
C ARG A 60 18.31 3.86 -7.72
N ALA A 61 17.25 4.41 -7.16
CA ALA A 61 17.11 5.86 -6.97
C ALA A 61 17.41 6.32 -5.54
N ILE A 62 16.94 5.60 -4.52
CA ILE A 62 16.89 6.09 -3.14
C ILE A 62 18.28 6.36 -2.56
N GLY A 63 19.29 5.56 -2.89
CA GLY A 63 20.65 5.67 -2.34
C GLY A 63 21.28 7.04 -2.56
N LYS A 64 21.02 7.70 -3.69
CA LYS A 64 21.53 9.04 -4.00
C LYS A 64 20.92 10.16 -3.15
N TYR A 65 19.79 9.89 -2.50
CA TYR A 65 19.07 10.84 -1.64
C TYR A 65 19.26 10.60 -0.15
N ILE A 66 19.78 9.43 0.24
CA ILE A 66 20.14 9.16 1.64
C ILE A 66 21.45 9.88 1.97
N PRO A 67 21.53 10.68 3.06
CA PRO A 67 22.78 11.28 3.48
C PRO A 67 23.88 10.24 3.61
N GLY A 68 25.08 10.51 3.05
CA GLY A 68 26.19 9.54 2.99
C GLY A 68 26.19 8.65 1.76
N ASN A 69 25.16 8.68 0.92
CA ASN A 69 25.03 7.96 -0.36
C ASN A 69 25.37 6.47 -0.29
N PRO A 70 24.70 5.70 0.59
CA PRO A 70 24.95 4.26 0.72
C PRO A 70 24.55 3.50 -0.55
N THR A 71 25.20 2.38 -0.79
CA THR A 71 24.79 1.45 -1.85
C THR A 71 23.58 0.65 -1.40
N ILE A 72 22.58 0.50 -2.27
CA ILE A 72 21.40 -0.33 -1.98
C ILE A 72 21.55 -1.71 -2.62
N VAL A 73 21.55 -2.74 -1.79
CA VAL A 73 21.66 -4.14 -2.22
C VAL A 73 20.31 -4.83 -2.08
N VAL A 74 19.73 -5.27 -3.19
CA VAL A 74 18.41 -5.92 -3.20
C VAL A 74 18.54 -7.43 -3.04
N SER A 75 17.76 -8.00 -2.13
CA SER A 75 17.60 -9.44 -1.98
C SER A 75 16.11 -9.81 -1.86
N ASN A 76 15.74 -11.00 -2.32
CA ASN A 76 14.38 -11.49 -2.23
C ASN A 76 14.23 -12.46 -1.04
N MET A 77 13.16 -12.28 -0.26
CA MET A 77 12.77 -13.16 0.84
C MET A 77 11.26 -13.43 0.72
N ALA A 78 10.92 -14.27 -0.24
CA ALA A 78 9.54 -14.65 -0.49
C ALA A 78 9.00 -15.59 0.59
N GLY A 79 7.70 -15.56 0.82
CA GLY A 79 7.02 -16.50 1.70
C GLY A 79 5.82 -15.90 2.41
N ALA A 80 4.72 -16.65 2.44
CA ALA A 80 3.49 -16.35 3.17
C ALA A 80 3.01 -14.89 2.97
N GLY A 81 2.92 -14.42 1.72
CA GLY A 81 2.46 -13.04 1.44
C GLY A 81 3.34 -11.95 2.08
N SER A 82 4.66 -12.10 2.05
CA SER A 82 5.67 -11.24 2.70
C SER A 82 5.74 -11.34 4.24
N ILE A 83 4.99 -12.20 4.90
CA ILE A 83 5.06 -12.37 6.37
C ILE A 83 6.47 -12.75 6.79
N VAL A 84 7.14 -13.66 6.04
CA VAL A 84 8.52 -14.08 6.32
C VAL A 84 9.49 -12.90 6.33
N ALA A 85 9.45 -12.07 5.29
CA ALA A 85 10.30 -10.89 5.19
C ALA A 85 9.98 -9.85 6.27
N THR A 86 8.68 -9.58 6.51
CA THR A 86 8.24 -8.63 7.52
C THR A 86 8.66 -9.06 8.92
N GLN A 87 8.51 -10.34 9.25
CA GLN A 87 8.93 -10.88 10.54
C GLN A 87 10.45 -10.84 10.71
N HIS A 88 11.21 -11.13 9.65
CA HIS A 88 12.68 -11.00 9.68
C HIS A 88 13.08 -9.54 9.98
N ILE A 89 12.51 -8.58 9.26
CA ILE A 89 12.79 -7.14 9.47
C ILE A 89 12.41 -6.70 10.88
N ALA A 90 11.23 -7.11 11.35
CA ALA A 90 10.72 -6.72 12.66
C ALA A 90 11.54 -7.27 13.82
N ILE A 91 12.09 -8.49 13.70
CA ILE A 91 12.65 -9.23 14.83
C ILE A 91 14.15 -9.47 14.70
N ALA A 92 14.62 -9.94 13.54
CA ALA A 92 15.97 -10.48 13.37
C ALA A 92 16.97 -9.51 12.70
N ALA A 93 16.48 -8.59 11.85
CA ALA A 93 17.34 -7.66 11.15
C ALA A 93 17.99 -6.63 12.10
N PRO A 94 19.14 -6.05 11.73
CA PRO A 94 19.73 -4.92 12.44
C PRO A 94 18.72 -3.77 12.63
N LYS A 95 18.71 -3.16 13.82
CA LYS A 95 17.81 -2.08 14.21
C LYS A 95 18.43 -0.69 13.99
N ASP A 96 19.35 -0.58 13.05
CA ASP A 96 20.17 0.60 12.84
C ASP A 96 19.86 1.39 11.54
N GLY A 97 18.90 0.92 10.76
CA GLY A 97 18.51 1.55 9.48
C GLY A 97 19.27 1.03 8.26
N THR A 98 20.13 0.02 8.41
CA THR A 98 20.82 -0.64 7.28
C THR A 98 19.99 -1.72 6.60
N VAL A 99 18.77 -2.00 7.09
CA VAL A 99 17.81 -2.93 6.47
C VAL A 99 16.47 -2.24 6.27
N ILE A 100 15.97 -2.27 5.05
CA ILE A 100 14.62 -1.82 4.68
C ILE A 100 13.89 -2.92 3.92
N GLY A 101 12.57 -2.94 3.97
CA GLY A 101 11.73 -3.95 3.32
C GLY A 101 10.78 -3.35 2.31
N ALA A 102 10.64 -4.00 1.16
CA ALA A 102 9.56 -3.81 0.21
C ALA A 102 8.61 -5.01 0.34
N ILE A 103 7.45 -4.83 0.94
CA ILE A 103 6.56 -5.91 1.37
C ILE A 103 5.15 -5.80 0.78
N PHE A 104 4.32 -6.82 0.98
CA PHE A 104 2.90 -6.76 0.63
C PHE A 104 2.11 -6.03 1.73
N PRO A 105 1.09 -5.22 1.38
CA PRO A 105 0.21 -4.58 2.36
C PRO A 105 -0.44 -5.58 3.32
N GLY A 106 -0.83 -6.75 2.79
CA GLY A 106 -1.44 -7.82 3.59
C GLY A 106 -0.58 -8.27 4.78
N ALA A 107 0.74 -8.25 4.64
CA ALA A 107 1.62 -8.58 5.76
C ALA A 107 1.45 -7.63 6.97
N LEU A 108 1.05 -6.37 6.74
CA LEU A 108 0.76 -5.42 7.81
C LEU A 108 -0.57 -5.69 8.51
N MET A 109 -1.48 -6.36 7.81
CA MET A 109 -2.82 -6.70 8.31
C MET A 109 -2.89 -8.12 8.92
N GLU A 110 -1.97 -8.99 8.57
CA GLU A 110 -1.95 -10.38 9.02
C GLU A 110 -1.98 -10.54 10.55
N PRO A 111 -1.27 -9.72 11.37
CA PRO A 111 -1.40 -9.80 12.83
C PRO A 111 -2.83 -9.53 13.32
N LEU A 112 -3.63 -8.81 12.52
CA LEU A 112 -4.98 -8.39 12.89
C LEU A 112 -6.05 -9.39 12.44
N ILE A 113 -6.04 -9.77 11.15
CA ILE A 113 -7.09 -10.57 10.51
C ILE A 113 -6.66 -11.99 10.14
N GLY A 114 -5.37 -12.30 10.21
CA GLY A 114 -4.82 -13.61 9.87
C GLY A 114 -4.72 -14.58 11.05
N ASP A 115 -3.91 -15.61 10.87
CA ASP A 115 -3.63 -16.61 11.90
C ASP A 115 -2.63 -16.05 12.92
N LYS A 116 -3.12 -15.66 14.10
CA LYS A 116 -2.32 -15.09 15.19
C LYS A 116 -1.17 -15.99 15.65
N GLY A 117 -1.26 -17.30 15.43
CA GLY A 117 -0.21 -18.26 15.79
C GLY A 117 1.03 -18.18 14.88
N LYS A 118 0.88 -17.66 13.68
CA LYS A 118 1.96 -17.60 12.67
C LYS A 118 2.72 -16.29 12.65
N VAL A 119 2.17 -15.21 13.24
CA VAL A 119 2.74 -13.88 13.19
C VAL A 119 3.28 -13.45 14.55
N LYS A 120 4.56 -13.06 14.58
CA LYS A 120 5.27 -12.70 15.83
C LYS A 120 5.69 -11.23 15.90
N TYR A 121 5.10 -10.35 15.07
CA TYR A 121 5.36 -8.92 15.09
C TYR A 121 4.06 -8.13 15.27
N ASP A 122 4.18 -6.92 15.76
CA ASP A 122 3.11 -5.92 15.80
C ASP A 122 3.40 -4.87 14.70
N ALA A 123 2.51 -4.77 13.71
CA ALA A 123 2.70 -3.85 12.60
C ALA A 123 2.76 -2.38 13.06
N ARG A 124 2.07 -2.01 14.16
CA ARG A 124 2.10 -0.64 14.72
C ARG A 124 3.49 -0.23 15.22
N LYS A 125 4.36 -1.20 15.49
CA LYS A 125 5.73 -0.97 15.98
C LYS A 125 6.77 -0.86 14.86
N LEU A 126 6.38 -1.01 13.60
CA LEU A 126 7.28 -0.87 12.45
C LEU A 126 7.52 0.61 12.13
N SER A 127 8.69 0.90 11.59
CA SER A 127 8.97 2.20 10.98
C SER A 127 8.54 2.20 9.53
N TYR A 128 7.51 2.99 9.21
CA TYR A 128 7.01 3.16 7.86
C TYR A 128 7.83 4.21 7.12
N ILE A 129 8.41 3.84 5.97
CA ILE A 129 9.23 4.73 5.14
C ILE A 129 8.36 5.44 4.11
N GLY A 130 7.48 4.72 3.45
CA GLY A 130 6.53 5.22 2.46
C GLY A 130 5.96 4.10 1.61
N SER A 131 5.05 4.44 0.70
CA SER A 131 4.56 3.53 -0.33
C SER A 131 4.80 4.13 -1.71
N ALA A 132 5.23 3.31 -2.67
CA ALA A 132 5.54 3.78 -4.02
C ALA A 132 4.29 4.04 -4.86
N ASN A 133 3.17 3.43 -4.54
CA ASN A 133 1.89 3.71 -5.16
C ASN A 133 0.71 3.54 -4.20
N ASN A 134 -0.41 4.09 -4.64
CA ASN A 134 -1.75 3.91 -4.10
C ASN A 134 -2.51 3.04 -5.11
N GLU A 135 -2.88 1.84 -4.73
CA GLU A 135 -3.54 0.92 -5.65
C GLU A 135 -5.06 1.03 -5.52
N LEU A 136 -5.74 1.20 -6.65
CA LEU A 136 -7.18 1.03 -6.74
C LEU A 136 -7.45 -0.33 -7.37
N TYR A 137 -8.39 -1.06 -6.81
CA TYR A 137 -8.91 -2.28 -7.42
C TYR A 137 -10.29 -2.03 -8.03
N VAL A 138 -10.69 -2.92 -8.93
CA VAL A 138 -11.99 -2.82 -9.59
C VAL A 138 -12.65 -4.18 -9.70
N CYS A 139 -13.99 -4.14 -9.77
CA CYS A 139 -14.78 -5.25 -10.29
C CYS A 139 -15.02 -5.05 -11.79
N ILE A 140 -14.69 -6.04 -12.58
CA ILE A 140 -14.92 -6.06 -14.02
C ILE A 140 -15.81 -7.25 -14.41
N ILE A 141 -16.63 -7.06 -15.43
CA ILE A 141 -17.49 -8.09 -16.01
C ILE A 141 -17.47 -8.01 -17.53
N ARG A 142 -17.63 -9.12 -18.21
CA ARG A 142 -17.82 -9.15 -19.67
C ARG A 142 -19.00 -8.26 -20.08
N ALA A 143 -18.84 -7.51 -21.14
CA ALA A 143 -19.88 -6.59 -21.59
C ALA A 143 -21.14 -7.28 -22.14
N ASP A 144 -21.03 -8.56 -22.56
CA ASP A 144 -22.15 -9.39 -22.98
C ASP A 144 -22.96 -9.98 -21.81
N ALA A 145 -22.45 -9.88 -20.57
CA ALA A 145 -23.19 -10.26 -19.37
C ALA A 145 -24.41 -9.35 -19.14
N PRO A 146 -25.51 -9.89 -18.58
CA PRO A 146 -26.75 -9.14 -18.38
C PRO A 146 -26.63 -8.00 -17.35
N GLN A 147 -25.68 -8.08 -16.43
CA GLN A 147 -25.47 -7.07 -15.39
C GLN A 147 -24.85 -5.80 -15.98
N LYS A 148 -25.56 -4.68 -15.88
CA LYS A 148 -25.16 -3.39 -16.46
C LYS A 148 -24.61 -2.41 -15.42
N THR A 149 -25.11 -2.50 -14.21
CA THR A 149 -24.79 -1.62 -13.08
C THR A 149 -24.18 -2.40 -11.93
N PHE A 150 -23.64 -1.70 -10.92
CA PHE A 150 -23.18 -2.35 -9.69
C PHE A 150 -24.33 -3.01 -8.92
N ASP A 151 -25.52 -2.39 -8.92
CA ASP A 151 -26.72 -2.98 -8.31
C ASP A 151 -27.13 -4.30 -8.99
N ASP A 152 -27.10 -4.35 -10.33
CA ASP A 152 -27.37 -5.59 -11.08
C ASP A 152 -26.31 -6.64 -10.76
N PHE A 153 -25.04 -6.20 -10.64
CA PHE A 153 -23.91 -7.06 -10.34
C PHE A 153 -24.06 -7.70 -8.96
N LEU A 154 -24.40 -6.92 -7.93
CA LEU A 154 -24.63 -7.43 -6.57
C LEU A 154 -25.80 -8.42 -6.49
N LYS A 155 -26.87 -8.22 -7.26
CA LYS A 155 -28.08 -9.05 -7.26
C LYS A 155 -27.96 -10.29 -8.17
N GLY A 156 -27.02 -10.25 -9.11
CA GLY A 156 -26.85 -11.30 -10.10
C GLY A 156 -26.09 -12.52 -9.60
N ASN A 157 -26.40 -13.69 -10.15
CA ASN A 157 -25.60 -14.91 -9.97
C ASN A 157 -24.39 -14.86 -10.92
N VAL A 158 -23.41 -14.01 -10.61
CA VAL A 158 -22.24 -13.80 -11.45
C VAL A 158 -21.18 -14.84 -11.14
N LEU A 159 -20.61 -15.45 -12.18
CA LEU A 159 -19.49 -16.37 -12.08
C LEU A 159 -18.18 -15.58 -12.06
N ILE A 160 -17.54 -15.53 -10.90
CA ILE A 160 -16.34 -14.73 -10.63
C ILE A 160 -15.11 -15.62 -10.56
N GLY A 161 -14.11 -15.33 -11.41
CA GLY A 161 -12.78 -15.96 -11.32
C GLY A 161 -11.97 -15.39 -10.16
N ALA A 162 -11.31 -16.27 -9.40
CA ALA A 162 -10.60 -15.92 -8.17
C ALA A 162 -9.31 -16.72 -7.98
N SER A 163 -8.32 -16.11 -7.34
CA SER A 163 -7.10 -16.77 -6.90
C SER A 163 -7.32 -17.59 -5.62
N ALA A 164 -6.25 -18.02 -4.99
CA ALA A 164 -6.30 -18.68 -3.69
C ALA A 164 -6.62 -17.68 -2.55
N ALA A 165 -6.88 -18.21 -1.36
CA ALA A 165 -7.12 -17.44 -0.14
C ALA A 165 -5.99 -16.45 0.15
N GLY A 166 -6.33 -15.24 0.60
CA GLY A 166 -5.40 -14.14 0.83
C GLY A 166 -5.11 -13.29 -0.43
N GLY A 167 -5.63 -13.69 -1.59
CA GLY A 167 -5.57 -12.88 -2.81
C GLY A 167 -6.79 -11.98 -2.95
N SER A 168 -6.59 -10.72 -3.35
CA SER A 168 -7.66 -9.73 -3.52
C SER A 168 -8.77 -10.22 -4.44
N THR A 169 -8.45 -10.97 -5.50
CA THR A 169 -9.43 -11.51 -6.45
C THR A 169 -10.36 -12.55 -5.82
N ARG A 170 -10.01 -13.14 -4.68
CA ARG A 170 -10.89 -14.02 -3.91
C ARG A 170 -11.56 -13.29 -2.75
N ASP A 171 -10.77 -12.54 -2.01
CA ASP A 171 -11.22 -11.97 -0.74
C ASP A 171 -12.22 -10.83 -0.96
N PHE A 172 -12.07 -10.02 -2.02
CA PHE A 172 -12.97 -8.91 -2.28
C PHE A 172 -14.36 -9.34 -2.76
N PRO A 173 -14.54 -10.29 -3.70
CA PRO A 173 -15.89 -10.77 -3.98
C PRO A 173 -16.53 -11.49 -2.78
N LEU A 174 -15.76 -12.16 -1.90
CA LEU A 174 -16.29 -12.69 -0.65
C LEU A 174 -16.74 -11.57 0.30
N LEU A 175 -15.96 -10.50 0.39
CA LEU A 175 -16.31 -9.29 1.14
C LEU A 175 -17.64 -8.71 0.65
N LEU A 176 -17.81 -8.54 -0.66
CA LEU A 176 -19.04 -8.04 -1.26
C LEU A 176 -20.23 -8.98 -1.00
N ASN A 177 -20.03 -10.31 -1.08
CA ASN A 177 -21.05 -11.30 -0.72
C ASN A 177 -21.48 -11.13 0.75
N SER A 178 -20.51 -10.96 1.66
CA SER A 178 -20.78 -10.81 3.10
C SER A 178 -21.45 -9.49 3.42
N VAL A 179 -20.95 -8.37 2.91
CA VAL A 179 -21.37 -7.02 3.29
C VAL A 179 -22.69 -6.63 2.62
N PHE A 180 -22.91 -7.02 1.37
CA PHE A 180 -24.06 -6.61 0.56
C PHE A 180 -25.03 -7.73 0.26
N ASN A 181 -24.83 -8.93 0.81
CA ASN A 181 -25.58 -10.15 0.46
C ASN A 181 -25.56 -10.42 -1.05
N ALA A 182 -24.43 -10.13 -1.70
CA ALA A 182 -24.27 -10.47 -3.10
C ALA A 182 -24.21 -12.01 -3.26
N ASN A 183 -24.54 -12.51 -4.46
CA ASN A 183 -24.63 -13.93 -4.71
C ASN A 183 -23.65 -14.38 -5.78
N PHE A 184 -22.37 -13.96 -5.63
CA PHE A 184 -21.33 -14.36 -6.57
C PHE A 184 -20.97 -15.82 -6.39
N LYS A 185 -20.89 -16.54 -7.52
CA LYS A 185 -20.33 -17.89 -7.59
C LYS A 185 -18.83 -17.77 -7.85
N ILE A 186 -18.02 -18.00 -6.81
CA ILE A 186 -16.58 -17.79 -6.85
C ILE A 186 -15.89 -19.08 -7.31
N VAL A 187 -15.22 -19.03 -8.47
CA VAL A 187 -14.37 -20.10 -9.02
C VAL A 187 -12.94 -19.80 -8.61
N SER A 188 -12.49 -20.42 -7.52
CA SER A 188 -11.14 -20.24 -6.97
C SER A 188 -10.15 -21.24 -7.56
N GLY A 189 -8.84 -20.89 -7.43
CA GLY A 189 -7.75 -21.81 -7.81
C GLY A 189 -6.93 -21.32 -9.00
N TYR A 190 -7.26 -20.17 -9.58
CA TYR A 190 -6.39 -19.56 -10.57
C TYR A 190 -5.08 -19.10 -9.91
N PRO A 191 -3.91 -19.31 -10.56
CA PRO A 191 -2.61 -18.90 -10.01
C PRO A 191 -2.50 -17.40 -9.72
N GLY A 192 -3.15 -16.57 -10.56
CA GLY A 192 -3.12 -15.12 -10.41
C GLY A 192 -4.12 -14.40 -11.31
N SER A 193 -4.06 -13.07 -11.32
CA SER A 193 -4.96 -12.24 -12.14
C SER A 193 -4.79 -12.47 -13.63
N THR A 194 -3.60 -12.81 -14.11
CA THR A 194 -3.33 -13.08 -15.53
C THR A 194 -4.19 -14.25 -16.05
N GLU A 195 -4.23 -15.35 -15.31
CA GLU A 195 -5.00 -16.54 -15.65
C GLU A 195 -6.51 -16.30 -15.52
N ILE A 196 -6.91 -15.48 -14.53
CA ILE A 196 -8.32 -15.06 -14.40
C ILE A 196 -8.75 -14.21 -15.59
N LEU A 197 -7.93 -13.24 -16.02
CA LEU A 197 -8.22 -12.42 -17.18
C LEU A 197 -8.30 -13.27 -18.46
N LEU A 198 -7.44 -14.26 -18.60
CA LEU A 198 -7.51 -15.22 -19.71
C LEU A 198 -8.81 -16.05 -19.67
N ALA A 199 -9.24 -16.49 -18.48
CA ALA A 199 -10.51 -17.20 -18.30
C ALA A 199 -11.74 -16.34 -18.66
N ILE A 200 -11.70 -15.03 -18.33
CA ILE A 200 -12.72 -14.06 -18.77
C ILE A 200 -12.73 -13.96 -20.31
N GLU A 201 -11.57 -13.87 -20.93
CA GLU A 201 -11.43 -13.79 -22.39
C GLU A 201 -12.03 -15.00 -23.09
N LYS A 202 -11.80 -16.19 -22.54
CA LYS A 202 -12.36 -17.46 -23.03
C LYS A 202 -13.83 -17.69 -22.68
N GLY A 203 -14.41 -16.87 -21.80
CA GLY A 203 -15.78 -17.02 -21.32
C GLY A 203 -15.98 -18.12 -20.27
N GLU A 204 -14.90 -18.61 -19.65
CA GLU A 204 -14.96 -19.61 -18.56
C GLU A 204 -15.57 -19.02 -17.29
N VAL A 205 -15.31 -17.71 -17.04
CA VAL A 205 -15.93 -16.91 -15.99
C VAL A 205 -16.44 -15.60 -16.57
N GLN A 206 -17.42 -14.98 -15.91
CA GLN A 206 -18.03 -13.75 -16.40
C GLN A 206 -17.23 -12.50 -16.02
N GLY A 207 -16.51 -12.54 -14.90
CA GLY A 207 -15.78 -11.39 -14.39
C GLY A 207 -14.87 -11.72 -13.22
N THR A 208 -14.35 -10.68 -12.59
CA THR A 208 -13.56 -10.75 -11.37
C THR A 208 -13.67 -9.43 -10.59
N CYS A 209 -13.49 -9.48 -9.29
CA CYS A 209 -13.25 -8.32 -8.42
C CYS A 209 -11.80 -8.36 -7.88
N GLY A 210 -11.32 -7.30 -7.27
CA GLY A 210 -9.98 -7.28 -6.70
C GLY A 210 -8.84 -7.34 -7.72
N VAL A 211 -9.10 -6.94 -8.96
CA VAL A 211 -8.06 -6.76 -9.98
C VAL A 211 -7.61 -5.30 -9.97
N GLY A 212 -6.29 -5.06 -10.00
CA GLY A 212 -5.73 -3.71 -9.99
C GLY A 212 -6.19 -2.89 -11.20
N TRP A 213 -6.58 -1.63 -10.97
CA TRP A 213 -6.98 -0.74 -12.05
C TRP A 213 -5.85 -0.52 -13.06
N SER A 214 -4.62 -0.41 -12.60
CA SER A 214 -3.44 -0.32 -13.46
C SER A 214 -3.33 -1.51 -14.43
N THR A 215 -3.68 -2.72 -13.99
CA THR A 215 -3.72 -3.90 -14.87
C THR A 215 -4.77 -3.75 -15.95
N VAL A 216 -5.96 -3.26 -15.62
CA VAL A 216 -7.06 -3.10 -16.56
C VAL A 216 -6.81 -1.94 -17.52
N SER A 217 -6.46 -0.76 -16.99
CA SER A 217 -6.31 0.48 -17.76
C SER A 217 -5.06 0.51 -18.64
N VAL A 218 -3.99 -0.19 -18.25
CA VAL A 218 -2.72 -0.20 -18.98
C VAL A 218 -2.53 -1.49 -19.76
N GLN A 219 -2.53 -2.66 -19.08
CA GLN A 219 -2.20 -3.93 -19.73
C GLN A 219 -3.35 -4.47 -20.59
N LYS A 220 -4.60 -4.18 -20.20
CA LYS A 220 -5.83 -4.57 -20.91
C LYS A 220 -6.60 -3.36 -21.48
N SER A 221 -5.90 -2.26 -21.75
CA SER A 221 -6.50 -1.03 -22.28
C SER A 221 -7.33 -1.27 -23.56
N GLN A 222 -6.96 -2.26 -24.37
CA GLN A 222 -7.73 -2.62 -25.56
C GLN A 222 -9.13 -3.15 -25.22
N TRP A 223 -9.30 -3.88 -24.12
CA TRP A 223 -10.60 -4.37 -23.66
C TRP A 223 -11.57 -3.24 -23.33
N LEU A 224 -11.07 -2.13 -22.79
CA LEU A 224 -11.87 -0.93 -22.54
C LEU A 224 -12.28 -0.24 -23.84
N LYS A 225 -11.34 -0.09 -24.78
CA LYS A 225 -11.60 0.53 -26.11
C LYS A 225 -12.61 -0.27 -26.91
N ASP A 226 -12.48 -1.60 -26.93
CA ASP A 226 -13.35 -2.50 -27.66
C ASP A 226 -14.68 -2.78 -26.92
N LYS A 227 -14.82 -2.19 -25.72
CA LYS A 227 -15.98 -2.46 -24.83
C LYS A 227 -16.21 -3.96 -24.59
N PHE A 228 -15.11 -4.73 -24.52
CA PHE A 228 -15.14 -6.15 -24.23
C PHE A 228 -15.55 -6.43 -22.78
N ILE A 229 -15.14 -5.55 -21.87
CA ILE A 229 -15.52 -5.59 -20.46
C ILE A 229 -16.24 -4.29 -20.07
N ARG A 230 -16.87 -4.34 -18.91
CA ARG A 230 -17.41 -3.21 -18.17
C ARG A 230 -16.80 -3.19 -16.79
N VAL A 231 -16.32 -2.03 -16.33
CA VAL A 231 -15.99 -1.81 -14.92
C VAL A 231 -17.30 -1.48 -14.20
N VAL A 232 -17.64 -2.26 -13.18
CA VAL A 232 -18.93 -2.13 -12.48
C VAL A 232 -18.80 -1.53 -11.09
N ALA A 233 -17.62 -1.60 -10.48
CA ALA A 233 -17.33 -0.95 -9.20
C ALA A 233 -15.85 -0.64 -9.05
N GLN A 234 -15.57 0.38 -8.28
CA GLN A 234 -14.25 0.72 -7.75
C GLN A 234 -14.13 0.17 -6.33
N GLU A 235 -13.03 -0.51 -6.04
CA GLU A 235 -12.75 -1.13 -4.74
C GLU A 235 -11.55 -0.45 -4.09
N GLY A 236 -11.83 0.38 -3.10
CA GLY A 236 -10.83 1.18 -2.37
C GLY A 236 -11.49 2.20 -1.46
N MET A 237 -10.68 3.04 -0.84
CA MET A 237 -11.14 4.15 0.01
C MET A 237 -11.25 5.48 -0.74
N ARG A 238 -10.72 5.55 -1.96
CA ARG A 238 -10.76 6.73 -2.84
C ARG A 238 -11.14 6.27 -4.25
N SER A 239 -11.84 7.12 -4.97
CA SER A 239 -12.21 6.86 -6.36
C SER A 239 -11.16 7.37 -7.34
N GLU A 240 -11.21 6.84 -8.55
CA GLU A 240 -10.42 7.27 -9.70
C GLU A 240 -11.26 8.24 -10.55
N PRO A 241 -10.79 9.48 -10.78
CA PRO A 241 -11.56 10.48 -11.52
C PRO A 241 -11.99 10.05 -12.94
N ALA A 242 -11.21 9.18 -13.59
CA ALA A 242 -11.59 8.67 -14.91
C ALA A 242 -12.82 7.76 -14.82
N LEU A 243 -12.89 6.90 -13.81
CA LEU A 243 -14.01 6.00 -13.56
C LEU A 243 -15.23 6.74 -13.01
N ASP A 244 -15.03 7.81 -12.21
CA ASP A 244 -16.13 8.66 -11.74
C ASP A 244 -16.87 9.32 -12.91
N LYS A 245 -16.15 9.79 -13.93
CA LYS A 245 -16.73 10.36 -15.16
C LYS A 245 -17.56 9.34 -15.95
N GLU A 246 -17.23 8.07 -15.87
CA GLU A 246 -17.97 6.98 -16.48
C GLU A 246 -19.13 6.48 -15.60
N GLY A 247 -19.33 7.09 -14.42
CA GLY A 247 -20.38 6.72 -13.48
C GLY A 247 -20.14 5.40 -12.75
N VAL A 248 -18.88 4.93 -12.68
CA VAL A 248 -18.52 3.71 -11.96
C VAL A 248 -18.47 4.01 -10.46
N PRO A 249 -19.33 3.40 -9.63
CA PRO A 249 -19.41 3.75 -8.23
C PRO A 249 -18.25 3.17 -7.41
N LEU A 250 -17.92 3.88 -6.32
CA LEU A 250 -17.05 3.35 -5.28
C LEU A 250 -17.85 2.38 -4.40
N ALA A 251 -17.46 1.11 -4.35
CA ALA A 251 -18.18 0.08 -3.59
C ALA A 251 -18.34 0.45 -2.10
N TYR A 252 -17.34 1.11 -1.50
CA TYR A 252 -17.40 1.60 -0.12
C TYR A 252 -18.58 2.54 0.14
N SER A 253 -19.00 3.34 -0.83
CA SER A 253 -20.13 4.28 -0.70
C SER A 253 -21.49 3.57 -0.58
N TYR A 254 -21.57 2.29 -0.90
CA TYR A 254 -22.77 1.46 -0.75
C TYR A 254 -22.95 0.93 0.68
N ALA A 255 -21.93 1.01 1.53
CA ALA A 255 -22.02 0.60 2.92
C ALA A 255 -22.91 1.58 3.71
N LYS A 256 -24.08 1.10 4.16
CA LYS A 256 -25.13 1.91 4.83
C LYS A 256 -24.99 1.94 6.34
N THR A 257 -24.38 0.93 6.92
CA THR A 257 -24.20 0.83 8.37
C THR A 257 -22.74 1.02 8.76
N LYS A 258 -22.52 1.49 9.98
CA LYS A 258 -21.17 1.65 10.52
C LYS A 258 -20.39 0.33 10.51
N GLU A 259 -21.07 -0.78 10.78
CA GLU A 259 -20.49 -2.12 10.76
C GLU A 259 -20.00 -2.49 9.35
N GLN A 260 -20.83 -2.33 8.33
CA GLN A 260 -20.46 -2.53 6.94
C GLN A 260 -19.24 -1.69 6.55
N GLN A 261 -19.24 -0.39 6.92
CA GLN A 261 -18.13 0.52 6.66
C GLN A 261 -16.85 0.04 7.33
N GLN A 262 -16.91 -0.37 8.60
CA GLN A 262 -15.73 -0.84 9.33
C GLN A 262 -15.18 -2.16 8.76
N VAL A 263 -16.04 -3.10 8.39
CA VAL A 263 -15.63 -4.35 7.75
C VAL A 263 -14.91 -4.08 6.42
N MET A 264 -15.47 -3.22 5.57
CA MET A 264 -14.84 -2.84 4.30
C MET A 264 -13.55 -2.03 4.51
N GLN A 265 -13.50 -1.18 5.53
CA GLN A 265 -12.35 -0.37 5.88
C GLN A 265 -11.13 -1.24 6.17
N VAL A 266 -11.28 -2.34 6.92
CA VAL A 266 -10.19 -3.29 7.21
C VAL A 266 -9.54 -3.81 5.94
N HIS A 267 -10.33 -4.06 4.89
CA HIS A 267 -9.84 -4.63 3.63
C HIS A 267 -9.38 -3.57 2.61
N TYR A 268 -10.00 -2.40 2.60
CA TYR A 268 -9.75 -1.39 1.57
C TYR A 268 -8.75 -0.31 1.98
N GLU A 269 -8.63 0.05 3.26
CA GLU A 269 -7.62 1.05 3.67
C GLU A 269 -6.18 0.62 3.36
N PRO A 270 -5.79 -0.66 3.49
CA PRO A 270 -4.44 -1.09 3.12
C PRO A 270 -4.08 -0.87 1.65
N LEU A 271 -5.07 -0.71 0.77
CA LEU A 271 -4.86 -0.43 -0.66
C LEU A 271 -4.25 0.96 -0.88
N THR A 272 -4.43 1.89 0.07
CA THR A 272 -3.82 3.22 0.02
C THR A 272 -2.30 3.18 0.07
N PHE A 273 -1.69 2.06 0.49
CA PHE A 273 -0.25 1.82 0.46
C PHE A 273 0.07 0.52 -0.31
N GLY A 274 -0.21 0.51 -1.60
CA GLY A 274 -0.10 -0.69 -2.45
C GLY A 274 1.30 -1.29 -2.54
N ARG A 275 2.36 -0.48 -2.34
CA ARG A 275 3.76 -0.91 -2.39
C ARG A 275 4.53 -0.35 -1.19
N PRO A 276 4.30 -0.88 0.02
CA PRO A 276 4.87 -0.35 1.26
C PRO A 276 6.36 -0.67 1.42
N PHE A 277 7.08 0.33 1.94
CA PHE A 277 8.47 0.23 2.37
C PHE A 277 8.54 0.47 3.88
N ILE A 278 9.22 -0.44 4.59
CA ILE A 278 9.31 -0.46 6.05
C ILE A 278 10.74 -0.64 6.54
N ALA A 279 10.96 -0.31 7.80
CA ALA A 279 12.13 -0.71 8.57
C ALA A 279 11.70 -1.24 9.94
N ALA A 280 12.65 -1.77 10.71
CA ALA A 280 12.39 -2.15 12.09
C ALA A 280 11.97 -0.95 12.95
N GLY A 281 11.14 -1.17 13.95
CA GLY A 281 10.59 -0.10 14.77
C GLY A 281 11.61 0.62 15.65
N GLU A 282 12.67 -0.08 16.02
CA GLU A 282 13.72 0.44 16.90
C GLU A 282 14.84 1.18 16.15
N VAL A 283 14.72 1.40 14.86
CA VAL A 283 15.65 2.25 14.10
C VAL A 283 15.62 3.68 14.66
N PRO A 284 16.77 4.31 14.91
CA PRO A 284 16.84 5.70 15.40
C PRO A 284 16.01 6.66 14.56
N ALA A 285 15.29 7.56 15.22
CA ALA A 285 14.32 8.45 14.58
C ALA A 285 14.91 9.35 13.48
N ASP A 286 16.12 9.85 13.68
CA ASP A 286 16.88 10.64 12.70
C ASP A 286 17.14 9.88 11.40
N ARG A 287 17.46 8.59 11.51
CA ARG A 287 17.66 7.71 10.33
C ARG A 287 16.35 7.36 9.66
N VAL A 288 15.28 7.13 10.42
CA VAL A 288 13.93 6.93 9.85
C VAL A 288 13.50 8.16 9.03
N GLU A 289 13.67 9.36 9.58
CA GLU A 289 13.33 10.59 8.86
C GLU A 289 14.22 10.81 7.62
N ALA A 290 15.49 10.47 7.68
CA ALA A 290 16.38 10.52 6.51
C ALA A 290 15.93 9.53 5.42
N LEU A 291 15.54 8.32 5.79
CA LEU A 291 15.01 7.31 4.85
C LEU A 291 13.67 7.77 4.24
N ARG A 292 12.76 8.34 5.03
CA ARG A 292 11.49 8.92 4.56
C ARG A 292 11.70 10.04 3.56
N ALA A 293 12.57 10.99 3.91
CA ALA A 293 12.90 12.11 3.04
C ALA A 293 13.56 11.64 1.72
N ALA A 294 14.48 10.69 1.81
CA ALA A 294 15.14 10.10 0.65
C ALA A 294 14.14 9.34 -0.25
N PHE A 295 13.22 8.59 0.35
CA PHE A 295 12.15 7.90 -0.37
C PHE A 295 11.29 8.88 -1.16
N MET A 296 10.76 9.92 -0.53
CA MET A 296 9.90 10.90 -1.23
C MET A 296 10.66 11.66 -2.32
N LYS A 297 11.94 11.99 -2.10
CA LYS A 297 12.79 12.58 -3.14
C LYS A 297 13.02 11.62 -4.31
N SER A 298 13.23 10.33 -4.04
CA SER A 298 13.39 9.33 -5.08
C SER A 298 12.12 9.13 -5.92
N MET A 299 10.93 9.27 -5.33
CA MET A 299 9.66 9.21 -6.06
C MET A 299 9.46 10.41 -7.01
N ALA A 300 10.07 11.54 -6.72
CA ALA A 300 10.07 12.72 -7.58
C ALA A 300 11.16 12.70 -8.67
N ASP A 301 12.10 11.76 -8.61
CA ASP A 301 13.24 11.62 -9.51
C ASP A 301 12.82 11.38 -10.96
N ALA A 302 13.41 12.11 -11.91
CA ALA A 302 13.07 12.02 -13.32
C ALA A 302 13.44 10.67 -13.94
N ASP A 303 14.59 10.12 -13.55
CA ASP A 303 15.06 8.82 -14.07
C ASP A 303 14.16 7.69 -13.56
N LEU A 304 13.76 7.75 -12.26
CA LEU A 304 12.83 6.80 -11.68
C LEU A 304 11.47 6.84 -12.40
N LYS A 305 10.93 8.03 -12.65
CA LYS A 305 9.65 8.20 -13.35
C LYS A 305 9.70 7.67 -14.78
N SER A 306 10.77 8.01 -15.51
CA SER A 306 10.97 7.52 -16.89
C SER A 306 11.08 5.99 -16.92
N GLU A 307 11.80 5.40 -15.96
CA GLU A 307 11.90 3.94 -15.88
C GLU A 307 10.56 3.30 -15.48
N ALA A 308 9.81 3.91 -14.56
CA ALA A 308 8.48 3.46 -14.17
C ALA A 308 7.51 3.45 -15.37
N GLU A 309 7.51 4.51 -16.18
CA GLU A 309 6.72 4.58 -17.42
C GLU A 309 7.10 3.46 -18.39
N ARG A 310 8.39 3.22 -18.61
CA ARG A 310 8.88 2.14 -19.46
C ARG A 310 8.44 0.76 -18.97
N LEU A 311 8.41 0.57 -17.64
CA LEU A 311 7.98 -0.67 -16.98
C LEU A 311 6.47 -0.73 -16.81
N LYS A 312 5.73 0.32 -17.17
CA LYS A 312 4.28 0.47 -16.96
C LYS A 312 3.87 0.33 -15.48
N LEU A 313 4.67 0.93 -14.60
CA LEU A 313 4.42 0.99 -13.17
C LEU A 313 3.83 2.35 -12.80
N ASP A 314 2.75 2.35 -12.03
CA ASP A 314 2.17 3.56 -11.46
C ASP A 314 3.03 4.07 -10.30
N VAL A 315 3.29 5.38 -10.26
CA VAL A 315 4.02 6.05 -9.17
C VAL A 315 3.13 7.13 -8.58
N SER A 316 2.43 6.78 -7.52
CA SER A 316 1.56 7.66 -6.73
C SER A 316 1.92 7.52 -5.24
N PRO A 317 3.03 8.15 -4.80
CA PRO A 317 3.63 7.86 -3.50
C PRO A 317 2.80 8.38 -2.32
N ILE A 318 2.89 7.64 -1.21
CA ILE A 318 2.34 7.99 0.09
C ILE A 318 3.47 8.03 1.11
N THR A 319 3.43 9.01 2.00
CA THR A 319 4.45 9.18 3.04
C THR A 319 4.38 8.08 4.11
N GLY A 320 5.50 7.81 4.77
CA GLY A 320 5.54 6.87 5.89
C GLY A 320 4.65 7.30 7.07
N ALA A 321 4.46 8.62 7.27
CA ALA A 321 3.58 9.15 8.30
C ALA A 321 2.10 8.83 7.99
N GLU A 322 1.66 9.04 6.74
CA GLU A 322 0.30 8.68 6.30
C GLU A 322 0.05 7.17 6.43
N MET A 323 1.04 6.34 6.04
CA MET A 323 0.93 4.88 6.22
C MET A 323 0.74 4.49 7.69
N ALA A 324 1.55 5.07 8.60
CA ALA A 324 1.44 4.81 10.03
C ALA A 324 0.04 5.20 10.56
N GLN A 325 -0.51 6.33 10.12
CA GLN A 325 -1.86 6.76 10.49
C GLN A 325 -2.93 5.77 10.01
N VAL A 326 -2.83 5.28 8.77
CA VAL A 326 -3.78 4.29 8.24
C VAL A 326 -3.72 2.99 9.03
N VAL A 327 -2.52 2.46 9.27
CA VAL A 327 -2.35 1.22 10.04
C VAL A 327 -2.92 1.39 11.45
N ASN A 328 -2.60 2.48 12.15
CA ASN A 328 -3.13 2.72 13.49
C ASN A 328 -4.66 2.80 13.49
N ARG A 329 -5.28 3.53 12.55
CA ARG A 329 -6.75 3.60 12.46
C ARG A 329 -7.40 2.22 12.30
N ILE A 330 -6.80 1.34 11.48
CA ILE A 330 -7.34 -0.01 11.28
C ILE A 330 -7.20 -0.83 12.57
N TYR A 331 -6.07 -0.73 13.24
CA TYR A 331 -5.81 -1.47 14.49
C TYR A 331 -6.64 -0.96 15.68
N ASP A 332 -7.11 0.29 15.63
CA ASP A 332 -7.98 0.91 16.64
C ASP A 332 -9.48 0.63 16.42
N LEU A 333 -9.83 -0.09 15.34
CA LEU A 333 -11.22 -0.53 15.12
C LEU A 333 -11.68 -1.48 16.22
N PRO A 334 -12.99 -1.50 16.54
CA PRO A 334 -13.54 -2.44 17.51
C PRO A 334 -13.24 -3.89 17.13
N GLN A 335 -12.96 -4.73 18.13
CA GLN A 335 -12.67 -6.15 17.90
C GLN A 335 -13.79 -6.85 17.12
N SER A 336 -15.05 -6.47 17.35
CA SER A 336 -16.19 -6.99 16.60
C SER A 336 -16.10 -6.71 15.10
N ALA A 337 -15.60 -5.52 14.70
CA ALA A 337 -15.40 -5.17 13.30
C ALA A 337 -14.26 -5.99 12.66
N ILE A 338 -13.19 -6.21 13.43
CA ILE A 338 -12.06 -7.05 13.00
C ILE A 338 -12.51 -8.51 12.81
N ASP A 339 -13.28 -9.04 13.77
CA ASP A 339 -13.77 -10.41 13.69
C ASP A 339 -14.78 -10.58 12.53
N ALA A 340 -15.64 -9.58 12.30
CA ALA A 340 -16.54 -9.55 11.16
C ALA A 340 -15.77 -9.47 9.82
N ALA A 341 -14.71 -8.66 9.75
CA ALA A 341 -13.86 -8.56 8.57
C ALA A 341 -13.14 -9.88 8.26
N ARG A 342 -12.64 -10.57 9.31
CA ARG A 342 -12.05 -11.91 9.19
C ARG A 342 -13.07 -12.93 8.67
N ALA A 343 -14.27 -12.93 9.28
CA ALA A 343 -15.36 -13.84 8.89
C ALA A 343 -15.82 -13.61 7.44
N ALA A 344 -15.87 -12.34 6.99
CA ALA A 344 -16.32 -11.96 5.66
C ALA A 344 -15.52 -12.63 4.53
N ILE A 345 -14.23 -12.89 4.74
CA ILE A 345 -13.36 -13.55 3.75
C ILE A 345 -13.12 -15.04 4.06
N GLY A 346 -13.82 -15.58 5.05
CA GLY A 346 -13.70 -17.00 5.44
C GLY A 346 -12.35 -17.36 6.08
N SER A 347 -11.63 -16.40 6.66
CA SER A 347 -10.44 -16.66 7.50
C SER A 347 -10.89 -17.19 8.87
N LYS A 348 -10.27 -18.29 9.32
CA LYS A 348 -10.56 -18.93 10.61
C LYS A 348 -9.76 -18.32 11.74
#